data_d046a3b8302858f9e48c4e0c42044bba
#
_entry.id   d046a3b8302858f9e48c4e0c42044bba
#
_cell.length_a   1.000
_cell.length_b   1.000
_cell.length_c   1.000
_cell.angle_alpha   90.00
_cell.angle_beta   90.00
_cell.angle_gamma   90.00
#
_symmetry.space_group_name_H-M   'P 1'
#
loop_
_entity.id
_entity.type
_entity.pdbx_description
1 polymer ?
#
loop_
_entity_poly.entity_id
_entity_poly.type
_entity_poly.pdbx_seq_one_letter_code
_entity_poly.pdbx_strand_id
1 'polypeptide(L)'
;MKNQIGISILSSVLGGGLVLFGLNVFNSKTTVESVSDSDRPSNFISTVALEKETKFVELPDLTYSASKTVETVVYIQTNFVKEEITYDPYLKLFYGKDAYRKRERHGQASGSGVIISDDGYIVTNNHVVQNAKSISVTINKHTYVGKLVGSDPSTDIAVIKIDAKGLNYSEFGDSDELKLGEWVLAVGNPLNLQSTVTAGIISAKNRNIDLLTSSYNPSENVFPIESFIQTDAAVNSGNSGGALVNKQGELIGVNTAIASSTGSYSGYSFAVPSNIVKKVTFDLIKHGTVKRVMLGVNIIENDSELQKEYNLSTNEGIVISGIVAGGAASKNELKVKDIITKINGKSIHSTAQLQAEISQVSPGENISVEFVRGNNTKRKNVILE
;
A
#
# COMPACT_ATOMS: atom_id res chain seq x y z
N MET A 1 61.32 18.00 -40.25
CA MET A 1 61.19 17.18 -39.05
C MET A 1 61.81 17.81 -37.78
N LYS A 2 62.93 18.51 -37.83
CA LYS A 2 63.54 19.12 -36.60
C LYS A 2 62.68 20.18 -35.89
N ASN A 3 61.92 21.00 -36.65
CA ASN A 3 61.10 22.09 -36.08
C ASN A 3 59.78 21.59 -35.38
N GLN A 4 59.27 20.46 -35.79
CA GLN A 4 58.03 19.89 -35.10
C GLN A 4 58.33 19.27 -33.75
N ILE A 5 59.51 18.70 -33.60
CA ILE A 5 59.93 18.12 -32.31
C ILE A 5 60.13 19.21 -31.25
N GLY A 6 60.71 20.37 -31.64
CA GLY A 6 60.89 21.50 -30.73
C GLY A 6 59.60 22.13 -30.24
N ILE A 7 58.57 22.21 -31.07
CA ILE A 7 57.26 22.74 -30.70
C ILE A 7 56.52 21.77 -29.76
N SER A 8 56.64 20.47 -30.00
CA SER A 8 55.99 19.45 -29.12
C SER A 8 56.63 19.41 -27.73
N ILE A 9 57.93 19.60 -27.60
CA ILE A 9 58.60 19.66 -26.30
C ILE A 9 58.21 20.95 -25.55
N LEU A 10 58.14 22.08 -26.26
CA LEU A 10 57.77 23.36 -25.64
C LEU A 10 56.32 23.36 -25.14
N SER A 11 55.38 22.73 -25.88
CA SER A 11 53.99 22.61 -25.47
C SER A 11 53.78 21.68 -24.26
N SER A 12 54.55 20.61 -24.13
CA SER A 12 54.49 19.70 -22.98
C SER A 12 55.08 20.35 -21.72
N VAL A 13 56.12 21.14 -21.81
CA VAL A 13 56.70 21.85 -20.67
C VAL A 13 55.74 22.98 -20.19
N LEU A 14 55.11 23.71 -21.12
CA LEU A 14 54.12 24.73 -20.77
C LEU A 14 52.85 24.10 -20.16
N GLY A 15 52.38 22.98 -20.68
CA GLY A 15 51.22 22.26 -20.14
C GLY A 15 51.49 21.69 -18.72
N GLY A 16 52.66 21.09 -18.51
CA GLY A 16 53.09 20.61 -17.21
C GLY A 16 53.27 21.71 -16.17
N GLY A 17 53.83 22.87 -16.59
CA GLY A 17 54.00 24.04 -15.74
C GLY A 17 52.66 24.64 -15.27
N LEU A 18 51.65 24.70 -16.16
CA LEU A 18 50.31 25.18 -15.81
C LEU A 18 49.57 24.25 -14.83
N VAL A 19 49.76 22.94 -14.96
CA VAL A 19 49.16 21.96 -14.00
C VAL A 19 49.84 22.08 -12.63
N LEU A 20 51.14 22.18 -12.56
CA LEU A 20 51.88 22.36 -11.30
C LEU A 20 51.58 23.71 -10.63
N PHE A 21 51.38 24.78 -11.42
CA PHE A 21 50.96 26.07 -10.90
C PHE A 21 49.52 26.01 -10.38
N GLY A 22 48.61 25.35 -11.12
CA GLY A 22 47.24 25.12 -10.70
C GLY A 22 47.16 24.33 -9.39
N LEU A 23 47.93 23.25 -9.21
CA LEU A 23 47.99 22.47 -7.99
C LEU A 23 48.58 23.26 -6.80
N ASN A 24 49.54 24.17 -7.02
CA ASN A 24 50.06 25.02 -5.94
C ASN A 24 49.06 26.12 -5.53
N VAL A 25 48.26 26.64 -6.45
CA VAL A 25 47.20 27.62 -6.14
C VAL A 25 46.04 26.96 -5.36
N PHE A 26 45.74 25.68 -5.65
CA PHE A 26 44.73 24.92 -4.88
C PHE A 26 45.23 24.41 -3.53
N ASN A 27 46.54 24.34 -3.32
CA ASN A 27 47.15 23.87 -2.06
C ASN A 27 47.54 25.03 -1.12
N SER A 28 47.22 26.28 -1.44
CA SER A 28 47.28 27.36 -0.46
C SER A 28 46.30 27.05 0.65
N LYS A 29 46.80 26.72 1.81
CA LYS A 29 46.03 26.59 3.03
C LYS A 29 45.19 27.83 3.20
N THR A 30 43.90 27.72 2.94
CA THR A 30 42.91 28.68 3.45
C THR A 30 42.99 28.58 4.98
N THR A 31 43.71 29.47 5.60
CA THR A 31 43.52 29.74 7.02
C THR A 31 42.12 30.24 7.17
N VAL A 32 41.23 29.37 7.64
CA VAL A 32 39.93 29.77 8.11
C VAL A 32 40.16 30.66 9.33
N GLU A 33 40.11 31.99 9.14
CA GLU A 33 40.01 32.90 10.29
C GLU A 33 38.79 32.46 11.08
N SER A 34 39.02 32.07 12.34
CA SER A 34 37.94 31.82 13.27
C SER A 34 37.19 33.13 13.49
N VAL A 35 36.04 33.26 12.88
CA VAL A 35 35.08 34.32 13.17
C VAL A 35 34.71 34.16 14.64
N SER A 36 35.05 35.18 15.46
CA SER A 36 34.72 35.20 16.87
C SER A 36 33.19 35.08 17.05
N ASP A 37 32.74 34.26 17.96
CA ASP A 37 31.34 33.89 18.23
C ASP A 37 30.46 35.06 18.69
N SER A 38 31.01 36.30 18.75
CA SER A 38 30.32 37.48 19.28
C SER A 38 29.34 38.17 18.31
N ASP A 39 29.35 37.83 16.99
CA ASP A 39 28.54 38.54 15.98
C ASP A 39 27.47 37.65 15.30
N ARG A 40 27.16 36.49 15.85
CA ARG A 40 26.08 35.63 15.33
C ARG A 40 24.76 36.01 15.99
N PRO A 41 23.71 36.38 15.24
CA PRO A 41 22.38 36.53 15.80
C PRO A 41 21.94 35.22 16.44
N SER A 42 21.39 35.29 17.65
CA SER A 42 21.03 34.16 18.54
C SER A 42 19.96 33.19 18.03
N ASN A 43 19.59 33.29 16.76
CA ASN A 43 18.55 32.47 16.12
C ASN A 43 19.06 31.55 15.00
N PHE A 44 20.38 31.30 14.90
CA PHE A 44 20.90 30.33 13.95
C PHE A 44 20.85 28.91 14.55
N ILE A 45 20.30 28.00 13.75
CA ILE A 45 20.17 26.57 13.94
C ILE A 45 21.37 26.02 14.72
N SER A 46 21.12 25.51 15.93
CA SER A 46 22.11 24.81 16.72
C SER A 46 22.60 23.58 15.94
N THR A 47 23.81 23.63 15.43
CA THR A 47 24.47 22.43 14.90
C THR A 47 24.75 21.53 16.10
N VAL A 48 23.98 20.45 16.25
CA VAL A 48 24.31 19.38 17.16
C VAL A 48 25.68 18.87 16.76
N ALA A 49 26.70 19.06 17.60
CA ALA A 49 27.98 18.38 17.45
C ALA A 49 27.68 16.88 17.47
N LEU A 50 27.85 16.21 16.34
CA LEU A 50 27.85 14.76 16.28
C LEU A 50 28.96 14.26 17.20
N GLU A 51 28.63 13.85 18.42
CA GLU A 51 29.52 13.04 19.24
C GLU A 51 29.93 11.82 18.41
N LYS A 52 31.21 11.67 18.20
CA LYS A 52 31.84 10.60 17.44
C LYS A 52 31.74 9.26 18.20
N GLU A 53 30.55 8.79 18.50
CA GLU A 53 30.30 7.36 18.64
C GLU A 53 29.62 6.90 17.32
N THR A 54 30.43 6.58 16.33
CA THR A 54 29.99 5.76 15.21
C THR A 54 29.73 4.35 15.72
N LYS A 55 28.59 4.15 16.39
CA LYS A 55 27.99 2.82 16.40
C LYS A 55 27.66 2.53 14.94
N PHE A 56 28.44 1.66 14.32
CA PHE A 56 28.06 1.05 13.05
C PHE A 56 26.72 0.37 13.30
N VAL A 57 25.64 0.99 12.85
CA VAL A 57 24.33 0.33 12.81
C VAL A 57 24.47 -0.67 11.69
N GLU A 58 24.58 -1.94 12.02
CA GLU A 58 24.53 -3.01 11.04
C GLU A 58 23.19 -2.90 10.29
N LEU A 59 23.27 -2.87 8.96
CA LEU A 59 22.07 -2.96 8.12
C LEU A 59 21.38 -4.29 8.46
N PRO A 60 20.04 -4.32 8.54
CA PRO A 60 19.33 -5.55 8.85
C PRO A 60 19.60 -6.62 7.78
N ASP A 61 19.96 -7.82 8.21
CA ASP A 61 20.00 -8.98 7.34
C ASP A 61 18.57 -9.42 7.03
N LEU A 62 18.18 -9.28 5.76
CA LEU A 62 16.85 -9.64 5.27
C LEU A 62 16.83 -10.99 4.54
N THR A 63 17.96 -11.73 4.50
CA THR A 63 18.08 -12.99 3.76
C THR A 63 17.16 -14.08 4.32
N TYR A 64 17.02 -14.15 5.65
CA TYR A 64 16.08 -15.08 6.29
C TYR A 64 14.63 -14.79 5.88
N SER A 65 14.21 -13.53 5.99
CA SER A 65 12.86 -13.11 5.61
C SER A 65 12.58 -13.39 4.12
N ALA A 66 13.55 -13.08 3.25
CA ALA A 66 13.44 -13.34 1.81
C ALA A 66 13.29 -14.84 1.52
N SER A 67 14.16 -15.70 2.08
CA SER A 67 14.13 -17.13 1.85
C SER A 67 12.82 -17.79 2.32
N LYS A 68 12.34 -17.42 3.52
CA LYS A 68 11.07 -17.89 4.07
C LYS A 68 9.89 -17.49 3.18
N THR A 69 9.86 -16.24 2.71
CA THR A 69 8.73 -15.69 1.97
C THR A 69 8.65 -16.19 0.53
N VAL A 70 9.80 -16.36 -0.14
CA VAL A 70 9.85 -16.85 -1.53
C VAL A 70 9.16 -18.21 -1.68
N GLU A 71 9.21 -19.07 -0.66
CA GLU A 71 8.57 -20.39 -0.67
C GLU A 71 7.04 -20.33 -0.54
N THR A 72 6.50 -19.21 -0.05
CA THR A 72 5.07 -19.02 0.19
C THR A 72 4.37 -18.18 -0.87
N VAL A 73 5.15 -17.52 -1.77
CA VAL A 73 4.59 -16.67 -2.83
C VAL A 73 4.52 -17.44 -4.15
N VAL A 74 3.34 -17.42 -4.77
CA VAL A 74 3.01 -18.21 -5.95
C VAL A 74 2.66 -17.33 -7.15
N TYR A 75 2.81 -17.91 -8.35
CA TYR A 75 2.34 -17.30 -9.59
C TYR A 75 0.87 -17.67 -9.84
N ILE A 76 0.07 -16.68 -10.17
CA ILE A 76 -1.34 -16.86 -10.55
C ILE A 76 -1.51 -16.39 -11.98
N GLN A 77 -2.14 -17.24 -12.80
CA GLN A 77 -2.56 -16.93 -14.16
C GLN A 77 -4.07 -17.14 -14.28
N THR A 78 -4.73 -16.17 -14.87
CA THR A 78 -6.18 -16.23 -15.11
C THR A 78 -6.48 -16.07 -16.59
N ASN A 79 -7.48 -16.80 -17.07
CA ASN A 79 -8.03 -16.61 -18.39
C ASN A 79 -9.42 -16.02 -18.26
N PHE A 80 -9.73 -15.01 -19.05
CA PHE A 80 -11.04 -14.37 -19.08
C PHE A 80 -11.55 -14.21 -20.50
N VAL A 81 -12.87 -14.09 -20.65
CA VAL A 81 -13.52 -13.80 -21.92
C VAL A 81 -14.23 -12.46 -21.78
N LYS A 82 -13.84 -11.51 -22.59
CA LYS A 82 -14.48 -10.20 -22.69
C LYS A 82 -15.36 -10.15 -23.93
N GLU A 83 -16.64 -9.88 -23.76
CA GLU A 83 -17.52 -9.59 -24.89
C GLU A 83 -17.26 -8.16 -25.37
N GLU A 84 -16.77 -8.00 -26.57
CA GLU A 84 -16.69 -6.73 -27.27
C GLU A 84 -17.89 -6.60 -28.22
N ILE A 85 -18.68 -5.56 -28.04
CA ILE A 85 -19.76 -5.21 -28.98
C ILE A 85 -19.14 -4.25 -30.00
N THR A 86 -18.88 -4.76 -31.19
CA THR A 86 -18.30 -3.96 -32.27
C THR A 86 -19.43 -3.63 -33.26
N TYR A 87 -19.53 -2.36 -33.61
CA TYR A 87 -20.41 -1.92 -34.68
C TYR A 87 -19.90 -2.46 -36.04
N ASP A 88 -20.73 -3.20 -36.77
CA ASP A 88 -20.40 -3.73 -38.09
C ASP A 88 -21.17 -2.94 -39.19
N PRO A 89 -20.44 -2.11 -39.96
CA PRO A 89 -21.06 -1.30 -41.00
C PRO A 89 -21.79 -2.13 -42.07
N TYR A 90 -21.35 -3.37 -42.34
CA TYR A 90 -22.00 -4.25 -43.31
C TYR A 90 -23.32 -4.81 -42.77
N LEU A 91 -23.41 -5.11 -41.47
CA LEU A 91 -24.66 -5.54 -40.85
C LEU A 91 -25.70 -4.42 -40.83
N LYS A 92 -25.28 -3.14 -40.81
CA LYS A 92 -26.21 -1.98 -40.90
C LYS A 92 -27.05 -1.99 -42.15
N LEU A 93 -26.51 -2.43 -43.28
CA LEU A 93 -27.21 -2.52 -44.56
C LEU A 93 -28.35 -3.54 -44.51
N PHE A 94 -28.28 -4.57 -43.65
CA PHE A 94 -29.25 -5.66 -43.58
C PHE A 94 -30.13 -5.63 -42.33
N TYR A 95 -29.64 -5.10 -41.22
CA TYR A 95 -30.29 -5.17 -39.90
C TYR A 95 -30.53 -3.80 -39.24
N GLY A 96 -30.23 -2.70 -39.91
CA GLY A 96 -30.53 -1.34 -39.44
C GLY A 96 -29.82 -1.00 -38.11
N LYS A 97 -30.62 -0.65 -37.08
CA LYS A 97 -30.10 -0.22 -35.78
C LYS A 97 -29.43 -1.34 -34.97
N ASP A 98 -29.62 -2.60 -35.32
CA ASP A 98 -29.08 -3.78 -34.62
C ASP A 98 -27.81 -4.32 -35.26
N ALA A 99 -27.03 -3.46 -35.93
CA ALA A 99 -25.78 -3.78 -36.62
C ALA A 99 -24.58 -3.97 -35.69
N TYR A 100 -24.80 -4.66 -34.59
CA TYR A 100 -23.75 -4.94 -33.63
C TYR A 100 -23.32 -6.40 -33.67
N ARG A 101 -22.04 -6.63 -33.74
CA ARG A 101 -21.42 -7.96 -33.59
C ARG A 101 -20.86 -8.13 -32.22
N LYS A 102 -21.33 -9.13 -31.49
CA LYS A 102 -20.68 -9.60 -30.28
C LYS A 102 -19.44 -10.42 -30.68
N ARG A 103 -18.27 -9.97 -30.26
CA ARG A 103 -17.03 -10.71 -30.45
C ARG A 103 -16.49 -11.06 -29.09
N GLU A 104 -16.25 -12.35 -28.87
CA GLU A 104 -15.53 -12.80 -27.68
C GLU A 104 -14.05 -12.58 -27.88
N ARG A 105 -13.43 -11.89 -26.95
CA ARG A 105 -11.98 -11.71 -26.88
C ARG A 105 -11.46 -12.48 -25.67
N HIS A 106 -10.65 -13.50 -25.93
CA HIS A 106 -9.93 -14.22 -24.89
C HIS A 106 -8.73 -13.40 -24.46
N GLY A 107 -8.59 -13.20 -23.14
CA GLY A 107 -7.45 -12.52 -22.54
C GLY A 107 -6.87 -13.33 -21.40
N GLN A 108 -5.63 -12.99 -21.05
CA GLN A 108 -4.94 -13.55 -19.90
C GLN A 108 -4.50 -12.40 -19.00
N ALA A 109 -4.61 -12.61 -17.69
CA ALA A 109 -4.01 -11.76 -16.68
C ALA A 109 -3.11 -12.62 -15.77
N SER A 110 -2.14 -11.99 -15.16
CA SER A 110 -1.24 -12.66 -14.23
C SER A 110 -0.96 -11.78 -13.02
N GLY A 111 -0.68 -12.43 -11.91
CA GLY A 111 -0.30 -11.81 -10.66
C GLY A 111 0.36 -12.82 -9.75
N SER A 112 0.49 -12.45 -8.51
CA SER A 112 1.02 -13.27 -7.43
C SER A 112 -0.08 -13.65 -6.43
N GLY A 113 0.20 -14.61 -5.58
CA GLY A 113 -0.59 -14.94 -4.41
C GLY A 113 0.31 -15.35 -3.27
N VAL A 114 -0.23 -15.35 -2.06
CA VAL A 114 0.44 -15.79 -0.84
C VAL A 114 -0.28 -16.99 -0.27
N ILE A 115 0.40 -18.11 -0.09
CA ILE A 115 -0.14 -19.27 0.59
C ILE A 115 -0.28 -18.94 2.06
N ILE A 116 -1.48 -19.14 2.62
CA ILE A 116 -1.82 -18.80 4.01
C ILE A 116 -2.21 -20.03 4.86
N SER A 117 -2.22 -21.21 4.25
CA SER A 117 -2.45 -22.46 4.95
C SER A 117 -1.76 -23.64 4.26
N ASP A 118 -1.42 -24.67 5.02
CA ASP A 118 -0.75 -25.88 4.55
C ASP A 118 -1.62 -26.73 3.61
N ASP A 119 -2.94 -26.54 3.65
CA ASP A 119 -3.92 -27.24 2.82
C ASP A 119 -4.27 -26.51 1.53
N GLY A 120 -3.65 -25.34 1.25
CA GLY A 120 -3.70 -24.66 -0.05
C GLY A 120 -4.69 -23.53 -0.21
N TYR A 121 -5.03 -22.81 0.87
CA TYR A 121 -5.64 -21.49 0.74
C TYR A 121 -4.59 -20.45 0.37
N ILE A 122 -4.92 -19.60 -0.59
CA ILE A 122 -4.05 -18.58 -1.16
C ILE A 122 -4.81 -17.26 -1.18
N VAL A 123 -4.22 -16.21 -0.64
CA VAL A 123 -4.72 -14.84 -0.76
C VAL A 123 -4.07 -14.15 -1.96
N THR A 124 -4.84 -13.35 -2.68
CA THR A 124 -4.40 -12.52 -3.79
C THR A 124 -5.28 -11.27 -3.89
N ASN A 125 -5.04 -10.41 -4.89
CA ASN A 125 -5.95 -9.30 -5.16
C ASN A 125 -7.19 -9.75 -5.94
N ASN A 126 -8.31 -9.06 -5.69
CA ASN A 126 -9.54 -9.26 -6.44
C ASN A 126 -9.34 -8.97 -7.94
N HIS A 127 -8.65 -7.88 -8.30
CA HIS A 127 -8.42 -7.52 -9.70
C HIS A 127 -7.62 -8.58 -10.49
N VAL A 128 -6.83 -9.44 -9.82
CA VAL A 128 -6.08 -10.55 -10.45
C VAL A 128 -7.03 -11.66 -10.91
N VAL A 129 -8.12 -11.90 -10.16
CA VAL A 129 -9.05 -13.02 -10.40
C VAL A 129 -10.43 -12.58 -10.90
N GLN A 130 -10.69 -11.29 -10.95
CA GLN A 130 -11.96 -10.73 -11.40
C GLN A 130 -12.29 -11.18 -12.81
N ASN A 131 -13.53 -11.68 -13.01
CA ASN A 131 -14.03 -12.19 -14.29
C ASN A 131 -13.25 -13.40 -14.85
N ALA A 132 -12.40 -14.05 -14.05
CA ALA A 132 -11.67 -15.24 -14.47
C ALA A 132 -12.63 -16.40 -14.80
N LYS A 133 -12.45 -17.02 -15.97
CA LYS A 133 -13.10 -18.28 -16.34
C LYS A 133 -12.33 -19.49 -15.83
N SER A 134 -11.03 -19.35 -15.72
CA SER A 134 -10.14 -20.34 -15.11
C SER A 134 -8.99 -19.66 -14.39
N ILE A 135 -8.57 -20.26 -13.29
CA ILE A 135 -7.46 -19.82 -12.46
C ILE A 135 -6.44 -20.96 -12.41
N SER A 136 -5.20 -20.67 -12.70
CA SER A 136 -4.07 -21.58 -12.58
C SER A 136 -3.07 -21.00 -11.57
N VAL A 137 -2.62 -21.83 -10.65
CA VAL A 137 -1.63 -21.47 -9.62
C VAL A 137 -0.39 -22.32 -9.83
N THR A 138 0.77 -21.69 -9.97
CA THR A 138 2.04 -22.43 -10.13
C THR A 138 2.90 -22.27 -8.88
N ILE A 139 3.29 -23.40 -8.30
CA ILE A 139 4.15 -23.55 -7.12
C ILE A 139 5.32 -24.47 -7.51
N ASN A 140 6.56 -23.99 -7.39
CA ASN A 140 7.76 -24.80 -7.69
C ASN A 140 7.67 -25.56 -9.02
N LYS A 141 7.20 -24.89 -10.10
CA LYS A 141 7.00 -25.44 -11.46
C LYS A 141 5.82 -26.44 -11.60
N HIS A 142 5.08 -26.73 -10.54
CA HIS A 142 3.84 -27.52 -10.60
C HIS A 142 2.65 -26.58 -10.70
N THR A 143 1.76 -26.85 -11.65
CA THR A 143 0.57 -26.05 -11.88
C THR A 143 -0.67 -26.75 -11.33
N TYR A 144 -1.42 -26.06 -10.50
CA TYR A 144 -2.67 -26.48 -9.88
C TYR A 144 -3.84 -25.71 -10.46
N VAL A 145 -5.01 -26.34 -10.51
CA VAL A 145 -6.27 -25.63 -10.80
C VAL A 145 -6.72 -24.91 -9.55
N GLY A 146 -6.83 -23.58 -9.63
CA GLY A 146 -7.35 -22.76 -8.56
C GLY A 146 -8.87 -22.66 -8.62
N LYS A 147 -9.53 -22.75 -7.46
CA LYS A 147 -10.97 -22.48 -7.30
C LYS A 147 -11.12 -21.19 -6.49
N LEU A 148 -11.86 -20.23 -7.01
CA LEU A 148 -12.20 -19.00 -6.27
C LEU A 148 -13.11 -19.39 -5.09
N VAL A 149 -12.67 -19.11 -3.87
CA VAL A 149 -13.47 -19.27 -2.63
C VAL A 149 -14.38 -18.07 -2.47
N GLY A 150 -13.88 -16.88 -2.69
CA GLY A 150 -14.61 -15.63 -2.67
C GLY A 150 -13.69 -14.47 -2.96
N SER A 151 -14.29 -13.30 -3.20
CA SER A 151 -13.56 -12.05 -3.40
C SER A 151 -14.30 -10.88 -2.79
N ASP A 152 -13.54 -9.85 -2.46
CA ASP A 152 -14.01 -8.61 -1.88
C ASP A 152 -13.47 -7.41 -2.69
N PRO A 153 -14.28 -6.85 -3.59
CA PRO A 153 -13.89 -5.66 -4.35
C PRO A 153 -13.62 -4.41 -3.49
N SER A 154 -14.22 -4.33 -2.28
CA SER A 154 -14.05 -3.17 -1.40
C SER A 154 -12.64 -3.03 -0.83
N THR A 155 -11.90 -4.14 -0.69
CA THR A 155 -10.51 -4.15 -0.19
C THR A 155 -9.53 -4.65 -1.25
N ASP A 156 -10.02 -5.01 -2.43
CA ASP A 156 -9.24 -5.66 -3.50
C ASP A 156 -8.58 -6.97 -3.05
N ILE A 157 -9.25 -7.77 -2.21
CA ILE A 157 -8.76 -9.08 -1.74
C ILE A 157 -9.61 -10.23 -2.30
N ALA A 158 -8.96 -11.32 -2.64
CA ALA A 158 -9.61 -12.58 -3.01
C ALA A 158 -8.89 -13.78 -2.38
N VAL A 159 -9.63 -14.88 -2.23
CA VAL A 159 -9.12 -16.15 -1.74
C VAL A 159 -9.33 -17.25 -2.78
N ILE A 160 -8.28 -17.98 -3.07
CA ILE A 160 -8.25 -19.13 -3.97
C ILE A 160 -7.96 -20.37 -3.13
N LYS A 161 -8.53 -21.51 -3.51
CA LYS A 161 -8.19 -22.83 -2.98
C LYS A 161 -7.64 -23.73 -4.08
N ILE A 162 -6.52 -24.37 -3.78
CA ILE A 162 -5.94 -25.44 -4.61
C ILE A 162 -6.01 -26.78 -3.88
N ASP A 163 -6.00 -27.88 -4.61
CA ASP A 163 -5.95 -29.23 -4.03
C ASP A 163 -4.47 -29.65 -3.86
N ALA A 164 -3.90 -29.19 -2.74
CA ALA A 164 -2.54 -29.50 -2.31
C ALA A 164 -2.48 -29.55 -0.77
N LYS A 165 -1.47 -30.23 -0.24
CA LYS A 165 -1.24 -30.40 1.21
C LYS A 165 0.24 -30.33 1.53
N GLY A 166 0.55 -29.98 2.79
CA GLY A 166 1.93 -29.89 3.27
C GLY A 166 2.68 -28.72 2.63
N LEU A 167 1.97 -27.65 2.30
CA LEU A 167 2.56 -26.46 1.72
C LEU A 167 3.19 -25.59 2.81
N ASN A 168 4.32 -24.95 2.49
CA ASN A 168 4.82 -23.83 3.26
C ASN A 168 3.85 -22.68 3.11
N TYR A 169 3.52 -22.00 4.22
CA TYR A 169 2.59 -20.89 4.25
C TYR A 169 3.14 -19.71 5.05
N SER A 170 2.65 -18.52 4.76
CA SER A 170 3.05 -17.29 5.42
C SER A 170 2.21 -17.07 6.68
N GLU A 171 2.87 -16.74 7.78
CA GLU A 171 2.22 -16.34 9.03
C GLU A 171 1.86 -14.86 8.97
N PHE A 172 0.70 -14.49 9.53
CA PHE A 172 0.27 -13.10 9.60
C PHE A 172 0.99 -12.35 10.74
N GLY A 173 1.66 -11.26 10.39
CA GLY A 173 2.09 -10.25 11.35
C GLY A 173 0.99 -9.24 11.64
N ASP A 174 1.19 -8.38 12.64
CA ASP A 174 0.26 -7.31 13.02
C ASP A 174 0.60 -6.00 12.30
N SER A 175 -0.23 -5.62 11.31
CA SER A 175 -0.04 -4.37 10.55
C SER A 175 -0.29 -3.10 11.37
N ASP A 176 -0.98 -3.18 12.51
CA ASP A 176 -1.25 -2.01 13.34
C ASP A 176 -0.02 -1.60 14.15
N GLU A 177 0.85 -2.56 14.50
CA GLU A 177 2.09 -2.33 15.24
C GLU A 177 3.24 -1.77 14.40
N LEU A 178 3.10 -1.74 13.07
CA LEU A 178 4.13 -1.23 12.16
C LEU A 178 4.48 0.23 12.45
N LYS A 179 5.77 0.54 12.36
CA LYS A 179 6.30 1.89 12.54
C LYS A 179 6.88 2.42 11.24
N LEU A 180 6.82 3.73 11.05
CA LEU A 180 7.50 4.38 9.93
C LEU A 180 9.00 4.13 10.01
N GLY A 181 9.62 3.84 8.88
CA GLY A 181 11.03 3.51 8.78
C GLY A 181 11.38 2.04 9.02
N GLU A 182 10.43 1.17 9.41
CA GLU A 182 10.69 -0.27 9.52
C GLU A 182 10.98 -0.90 8.15
N TRP A 183 12.02 -1.74 8.10
CA TRP A 183 12.39 -2.48 6.90
C TRP A 183 11.37 -3.53 6.54
N VAL A 184 11.05 -3.60 5.25
CA VAL A 184 10.11 -4.56 4.68
C VAL A 184 10.62 -5.12 3.36
N LEU A 185 10.12 -6.31 2.99
CA LEU A 185 10.32 -6.90 1.68
C LEU A 185 8.98 -7.01 0.95
N ALA A 186 8.96 -6.56 -0.31
CA ALA A 186 7.87 -6.87 -1.23
C ALA A 186 8.31 -8.06 -2.10
N VAL A 187 7.53 -9.14 -2.06
CA VAL A 187 7.80 -10.39 -2.74
C VAL A 187 6.65 -10.73 -3.68
N GLY A 188 6.99 -10.99 -4.93
CA GLY A 188 6.05 -11.43 -5.96
C GLY A 188 6.67 -12.51 -6.85
N ASN A 189 5.86 -13.13 -7.69
CA ASN A 189 6.32 -14.12 -8.67
C ASN A 189 5.87 -13.71 -10.09
N PRO A 190 6.45 -12.65 -10.65
CA PRO A 190 6.06 -12.17 -11.97
C PRO A 190 6.49 -13.17 -13.06
N LEU A 191 5.65 -13.38 -14.05
CA LEU A 191 5.95 -14.14 -15.28
C LEU A 191 6.34 -15.62 -15.07
N ASN A 192 6.09 -16.21 -13.90
CA ASN A 192 6.43 -17.60 -13.58
C ASN A 192 7.93 -17.95 -13.77
N LEU A 193 8.81 -16.96 -13.63
CA LEU A 193 10.25 -17.18 -13.79
C LEU A 193 10.90 -17.60 -12.46
N GLN A 194 10.91 -16.71 -11.51
CA GLN A 194 11.36 -16.90 -10.12
C GLN A 194 10.76 -15.78 -9.29
N SER A 195 10.58 -16.02 -7.99
CA SER A 195 10.13 -14.97 -7.08
C SER A 195 11.10 -13.80 -7.10
N THR A 196 10.55 -12.60 -7.23
CA THR A 196 11.30 -11.34 -7.17
C THR A 196 11.13 -10.76 -5.79
N VAL A 197 12.23 -10.35 -5.17
CA VAL A 197 12.28 -9.72 -3.86
C VAL A 197 12.83 -8.31 -4.00
N THR A 198 12.12 -7.34 -3.45
CA THR A 198 12.57 -5.96 -3.33
C THR A 198 12.50 -5.51 -1.89
N ALA A 199 13.42 -4.65 -1.45
CA ALA A 199 13.48 -4.14 -0.10
C ALA A 199 13.16 -2.65 -0.07
N GLY A 200 12.56 -2.21 1.03
CA GLY A 200 12.24 -0.82 1.32
C GLY A 200 11.85 -0.65 2.78
N ILE A 201 11.19 0.44 3.09
CA ILE A 201 10.70 0.76 4.43
C ILE A 201 9.19 1.04 4.41
N ILE A 202 8.58 1.04 5.58
CA ILE A 202 7.25 1.60 5.78
C ILE A 202 7.35 3.12 5.63
N SER A 203 6.86 3.66 4.53
CA SER A 203 6.91 5.09 4.23
C SER A 203 5.72 5.85 4.81
N ALA A 204 4.54 5.23 4.84
CA ALA A 204 3.34 5.76 5.48
C ALA A 204 2.35 4.64 5.81
N LYS A 205 1.35 4.96 6.64
CA LYS A 205 0.22 4.08 6.97
C LYS A 205 -1.09 4.81 6.68
N ASN A 206 -2.16 4.05 6.51
CA ASN A 206 -3.53 4.56 6.36
C ASN A 206 -3.68 5.52 5.16
N ARG A 207 -3.02 5.19 4.03
CA ARG A 207 -3.13 6.00 2.81
C ARG A 207 -4.41 5.68 2.07
N ASN A 208 -5.17 6.74 1.78
CA ASN A 208 -6.20 6.74 0.74
C ASN A 208 -5.56 7.30 -0.54
N ILE A 209 -5.77 6.62 -1.67
CA ILE A 209 -5.22 7.01 -2.98
C ILE A 209 -6.31 7.08 -4.06
N ASP A 210 -7.58 6.99 -3.66
CA ASP A 210 -8.77 6.99 -4.52
C ASP A 210 -8.74 5.93 -5.65
N LEU A 211 -8.04 4.82 -5.43
CA LEU A 211 -7.91 3.73 -6.39
C LEU A 211 -9.21 2.94 -6.54
N LEU A 212 -9.76 2.49 -5.42
CA LEU A 212 -10.99 1.70 -5.37
C LEU A 212 -12.21 2.61 -5.47
N THR A 213 -12.13 3.81 -4.89
CA THR A 213 -13.18 4.83 -4.92
C THR A 213 -13.46 5.31 -6.34
N SER A 214 -12.44 5.46 -7.18
CA SER A 214 -12.61 5.85 -8.58
C SER A 214 -13.35 4.81 -9.43
N SER A 215 -13.33 3.55 -8.99
CA SER A 215 -14.04 2.43 -9.63
C SER A 215 -15.38 2.12 -8.96
N TYR A 216 -15.77 2.92 -7.98
CA TYR A 216 -16.99 2.71 -7.18
C TYR A 216 -18.25 2.85 -8.05
N ASN A 217 -19.11 1.81 -7.98
CA ASN A 217 -20.43 1.81 -8.56
C ASN A 217 -21.48 1.78 -7.43
N PRO A 218 -22.24 2.87 -7.21
CA PRO A 218 -23.25 2.91 -6.14
C PRO A 218 -24.31 1.81 -6.22
N SER A 219 -24.57 1.28 -7.41
CA SER A 219 -25.57 0.21 -7.61
C SER A 219 -25.11 -1.15 -7.09
N GLU A 220 -23.82 -1.34 -6.83
CA GLU A 220 -23.26 -2.60 -6.35
C GLU A 220 -23.17 -2.69 -4.82
N ASN A 221 -23.55 -1.63 -4.08
CA ASN A 221 -23.41 -1.54 -2.62
C ASN A 221 -22.00 -1.87 -2.11
N VAL A 222 -20.97 -1.61 -2.93
CA VAL A 222 -19.56 -1.82 -2.58
C VAL A 222 -19.02 -0.51 -2.02
N PHE A 223 -18.63 -0.49 -0.75
CA PHE A 223 -18.00 0.68 -0.12
C PHE A 223 -16.49 0.47 -0.08
N PRO A 224 -15.71 1.21 -0.88
CA PRO A 224 -14.26 1.09 -0.89
C PRO A 224 -13.64 1.35 0.49
N ILE A 225 -12.67 0.53 0.87
CA ILE A 225 -11.89 0.67 2.10
C ILE A 225 -10.44 0.83 1.69
N GLU A 226 -9.99 2.07 1.70
CA GLU A 226 -8.63 2.44 1.34
C GLU A 226 -7.86 2.91 2.57
N SER A 227 -7.09 2.02 3.14
CA SER A 227 -6.20 2.30 4.26
C SER A 227 -4.87 1.58 4.04
N PHE A 228 -4.19 1.92 2.94
CA PHE A 228 -3.01 1.21 2.49
C PHE A 228 -1.76 1.50 3.34
N ILE A 229 -0.90 0.50 3.45
CA ILE A 229 0.51 0.67 3.80
C ILE A 229 1.22 1.19 2.57
N GLN A 230 1.96 2.29 2.70
CA GLN A 230 2.86 2.80 1.68
C GLN A 230 4.28 2.35 1.96
N THR A 231 4.99 1.87 0.93
CA THR A 231 6.41 1.50 0.99
C THR A 231 7.15 1.98 -0.27
N ASP A 232 8.44 2.18 -0.15
CA ASP A 232 9.35 2.41 -1.28
C ASP A 232 10.02 1.11 -1.78
N ALA A 233 9.65 -0.06 -1.22
CA ALA A 233 9.97 -1.34 -1.85
C ALA A 233 9.30 -1.41 -3.23
N ALA A 234 10.10 -1.69 -4.27
CA ALA A 234 9.60 -1.63 -5.65
C ALA A 234 8.56 -2.72 -5.94
N VAL A 235 7.34 -2.29 -6.26
CA VAL A 235 6.25 -3.14 -6.77
C VAL A 235 6.01 -2.78 -8.23
N ASN A 236 5.88 -3.79 -9.09
CA ASN A 236 5.58 -3.65 -10.51
C ASN A 236 4.51 -4.67 -10.91
N SER A 237 4.04 -4.58 -12.16
CA SER A 237 3.11 -5.55 -12.73
C SER A 237 3.61 -6.99 -12.53
N GLY A 238 2.75 -7.84 -11.96
CA GLY A 238 3.07 -9.21 -11.57
C GLY A 238 3.34 -9.42 -10.08
N ASN A 239 3.73 -8.37 -9.32
CA ASN A 239 3.84 -8.45 -7.86
C ASN A 239 2.49 -8.26 -7.15
N SER A 240 1.46 -7.76 -7.84
CA SER A 240 0.10 -7.63 -7.29
C SER A 240 -0.41 -8.96 -6.78
N GLY A 241 -0.94 -8.98 -5.55
CA GLY A 241 -1.34 -10.18 -4.82
C GLY A 241 -0.21 -10.89 -4.08
N GLY A 242 1.04 -10.45 -4.25
CA GLY A 242 2.20 -10.95 -3.52
C GLY A 242 2.32 -10.39 -2.11
N ALA A 243 3.33 -10.85 -1.37
CA ALA A 243 3.53 -10.52 0.02
C ALA A 243 4.28 -9.20 0.22
N LEU A 244 3.85 -8.41 1.20
CA LEU A 244 4.69 -7.47 1.91
C LEU A 244 4.97 -8.08 3.29
N VAL A 245 6.25 -8.24 3.65
CA VAL A 245 6.65 -8.91 4.89
C VAL A 245 7.63 -8.06 5.69
N ASN A 246 7.62 -8.27 7.01
CA ASN A 246 8.59 -7.68 7.92
C ASN A 246 9.91 -8.47 7.93
N LYS A 247 10.87 -8.04 8.74
CA LYS A 247 12.19 -8.69 8.89
C LYS A 247 12.12 -10.12 9.46
N GLN A 248 11.02 -10.52 10.07
CA GLN A 248 10.77 -11.89 10.54
C GLN A 248 10.14 -12.78 9.44
N GLY A 249 9.80 -12.23 8.29
CA GLY A 249 9.11 -12.94 7.21
C GLY A 249 7.61 -13.14 7.50
N GLU A 250 7.03 -12.34 8.39
CA GLU A 250 5.60 -12.35 8.66
C GLU A 250 4.86 -11.45 7.66
N LEU A 251 3.72 -11.89 7.17
CA LEU A 251 2.88 -11.17 6.22
C LEU A 251 2.25 -9.95 6.90
N ILE A 252 2.71 -8.75 6.55
CA ILE A 252 2.18 -7.48 7.06
C ILE A 252 1.26 -6.76 6.07
N GLY A 253 1.21 -7.25 4.84
CA GLY A 253 0.29 -6.75 3.82
C GLY A 253 0.33 -7.55 2.52
N VAL A 254 -0.66 -7.30 1.66
CA VAL A 254 -0.73 -7.85 0.30
C VAL A 254 -0.50 -6.71 -0.69
N ASN A 255 0.55 -6.82 -1.52
CA ASN A 255 0.90 -5.81 -2.52
C ASN A 255 -0.27 -5.65 -3.50
N THR A 256 -0.72 -4.42 -3.76
CA THR A 256 -1.90 -4.21 -4.61
C THR A 256 -1.69 -3.18 -5.73
N ALA A 257 -1.04 -2.06 -5.45
CA ALA A 257 -0.99 -0.94 -6.39
C ALA A 257 0.34 -0.17 -6.33
N ILE A 258 0.54 0.64 -7.36
CA ILE A 258 1.55 1.70 -7.40
C ILE A 258 0.88 3.02 -7.76
N ALA A 259 1.33 4.14 -7.18
CA ALA A 259 0.99 5.46 -7.72
C ALA A 259 1.98 5.78 -8.83
N SER A 260 1.51 5.74 -10.07
CA SER A 260 2.35 5.95 -11.25
C SER A 260 1.55 6.50 -12.42
N SER A 261 2.05 7.54 -13.05
CA SER A 261 1.48 8.09 -14.29
C SER A 261 1.86 7.26 -15.53
N THR A 262 2.87 6.39 -15.42
CA THR A 262 3.40 5.58 -16.52
C THR A 262 3.07 4.09 -16.40
N GLY A 263 2.50 3.66 -15.26
CA GLY A 263 2.28 2.25 -14.94
C GLY A 263 3.52 1.51 -14.45
N SER A 264 4.65 2.21 -14.27
CA SER A 264 5.89 1.65 -13.70
C SER A 264 6.18 2.26 -12.33
N TYR A 265 6.89 1.53 -11.48
CA TYR A 265 7.30 1.99 -10.15
C TYR A 265 7.97 3.39 -10.20
N SER A 266 7.51 4.27 -9.32
CA SER A 266 7.99 5.66 -9.21
C SER A 266 8.29 6.10 -7.76
N GLY A 267 8.58 5.13 -6.88
CA GLY A 267 8.86 5.39 -5.46
C GLY A 267 7.66 5.20 -4.52
N TYR A 268 6.49 4.87 -5.04
CA TYR A 268 5.26 4.72 -4.26
C TYR A 268 4.60 3.38 -4.56
N SER A 269 4.68 2.46 -3.62
CA SER A 269 3.98 1.18 -3.64
C SER A 269 3.01 1.10 -2.49
N PHE A 270 1.92 0.35 -2.68
CA PHE A 270 0.84 0.22 -1.71
C PHE A 270 0.47 -1.23 -1.48
N ALA A 271 0.18 -1.56 -0.22
CA ALA A 271 -0.27 -2.88 0.19
C ALA A 271 -1.50 -2.79 1.09
N VAL A 272 -2.41 -3.73 0.96
CA VAL A 272 -3.54 -3.90 1.90
C VAL A 272 -3.01 -4.44 3.21
N PRO A 273 -3.27 -3.79 4.37
CA PRO A 273 -2.77 -4.20 5.68
C PRO A 273 -3.18 -5.63 6.06
N SER A 274 -2.28 -6.37 6.69
CA SER A 274 -2.52 -7.78 7.07
C SER A 274 -3.73 -7.99 7.97
N ASN A 275 -4.05 -7.06 8.88
CA ASN A 275 -5.22 -7.19 9.76
C ASN A 275 -6.52 -7.13 8.95
N ILE A 276 -6.60 -6.28 7.92
CA ILE A 276 -7.74 -6.26 6.98
C ILE A 276 -7.76 -7.56 6.16
N VAL A 277 -6.60 -7.96 5.61
CA VAL A 277 -6.48 -9.21 4.83
C VAL A 277 -6.94 -10.42 5.64
N LYS A 278 -6.50 -10.54 6.89
CA LYS A 278 -6.85 -11.64 7.80
C LYS A 278 -8.35 -11.72 8.04
N LYS A 279 -9.01 -10.57 8.33
CA LYS A 279 -10.46 -10.51 8.55
C LYS A 279 -11.23 -10.89 7.29
N VAL A 280 -10.89 -10.29 6.15
CA VAL A 280 -11.52 -10.57 4.85
C VAL A 280 -11.36 -12.04 4.47
N THR A 281 -10.15 -12.58 4.59
CA THR A 281 -9.84 -13.98 4.28
C THR A 281 -10.65 -14.94 5.14
N PHE A 282 -10.71 -14.70 6.46
CA PHE A 282 -11.50 -15.52 7.38
C PHE A 282 -12.98 -15.55 6.99
N ASP A 283 -13.56 -14.39 6.68
CA ASP A 283 -14.95 -14.28 6.27
C ASP A 283 -15.21 -15.00 4.94
N LEU A 284 -14.34 -14.81 3.95
CA LEU A 284 -14.47 -15.46 2.65
C LEU A 284 -14.41 -16.99 2.78
N ILE A 285 -13.49 -17.53 3.57
CA ILE A 285 -13.36 -18.97 3.79
C ILE A 285 -14.58 -19.52 4.51
N LYS A 286 -15.08 -18.82 5.53
CA LYS A 286 -16.14 -19.31 6.38
C LYS A 286 -17.55 -19.10 5.80
N HIS A 287 -17.75 -17.98 5.12
CA HIS A 287 -19.07 -17.51 4.71
C HIS A 287 -19.21 -17.32 3.18
N GLY A 288 -18.12 -17.36 2.42
CA GLY A 288 -18.10 -17.02 0.98
C GLY A 288 -18.22 -15.52 0.69
N THR A 289 -18.55 -14.71 1.69
CA THR A 289 -18.75 -13.26 1.58
C THR A 289 -18.24 -12.56 2.84
N VAL A 290 -17.77 -11.31 2.68
CA VAL A 290 -17.30 -10.50 3.82
C VAL A 290 -18.49 -9.98 4.62
N LYS A 291 -18.48 -10.18 5.92
CA LYS A 291 -19.45 -9.61 6.86
C LYS A 291 -19.01 -8.22 7.28
N ARG A 292 -19.72 -7.20 6.84
CA ARG A 292 -19.41 -5.79 7.15
C ARG A 292 -20.39 -5.23 8.15
N VAL A 293 -19.86 -4.37 8.98
CA VAL A 293 -20.60 -3.56 9.93
C VAL A 293 -20.42 -2.08 9.61
N MET A 294 -21.38 -1.28 10.06
CA MET A 294 -21.34 0.18 9.87
C MET A 294 -21.62 0.87 11.21
N LEU A 295 -20.89 1.94 11.47
CA LEU A 295 -21.21 2.83 12.60
C LEU A 295 -22.49 3.64 12.34
N GLY A 296 -22.87 3.80 11.06
CA GLY A 296 -24.07 4.55 10.67
C GLY A 296 -23.91 6.05 10.80
N VAL A 297 -22.78 6.59 10.36
CA VAL A 297 -22.45 8.02 10.34
C VAL A 297 -21.98 8.46 8.96
N ASN A 298 -22.28 9.72 8.60
CA ASN A 298 -21.57 10.44 7.56
C ASN A 298 -20.42 11.20 8.24
N ILE A 299 -19.25 11.19 7.64
CA ILE A 299 -18.03 11.72 8.27
C ILE A 299 -17.29 12.65 7.30
N ILE A 300 -16.60 13.63 7.88
CA ILE A 300 -15.67 14.51 7.16
C ILE A 300 -14.39 14.66 7.98
N GLU A 301 -13.27 14.84 7.30
CA GLU A 301 -12.00 15.11 7.98
C GLU A 301 -12.04 16.49 8.65
N ASN A 302 -11.48 16.55 9.84
CA ASN A 302 -11.43 17.78 10.61
C ASN A 302 -10.14 18.53 10.27
N ASP A 303 -10.29 19.76 9.82
CA ASP A 303 -9.18 20.65 9.53
C ASP A 303 -9.39 22.03 10.17
N SER A 304 -8.44 22.92 9.98
CA SER A 304 -8.50 24.26 10.56
C SER A 304 -9.61 25.14 9.97
N GLU A 305 -10.09 24.87 8.77
CA GLU A 305 -11.19 25.60 8.13
C GLU A 305 -12.51 25.12 8.70
N LEU A 306 -12.73 23.81 8.75
CA LEU A 306 -13.91 23.20 9.31
C LEU A 306 -14.05 23.51 10.81
N GLN A 307 -12.93 23.49 11.55
CA GLN A 307 -12.91 23.88 12.96
C GLN A 307 -13.49 25.27 13.17
N LYS A 308 -13.10 26.26 12.34
CA LYS A 308 -13.61 27.64 12.42
C LYS A 308 -15.06 27.72 12.01
N GLU A 309 -15.44 27.10 10.89
CA GLU A 309 -16.79 27.13 10.34
C GLU A 309 -17.84 26.57 11.33
N TYR A 310 -17.51 25.42 11.92
CA TYR A 310 -18.42 24.70 12.83
C TYR A 310 -18.20 25.08 14.31
N ASN A 311 -17.23 25.95 14.61
CA ASN A 311 -16.80 26.32 15.97
C ASN A 311 -16.49 25.11 16.85
N LEU A 312 -15.61 24.23 16.31
CA LEU A 312 -15.21 22.98 16.97
C LEU A 312 -14.08 23.26 17.98
N SER A 313 -14.01 22.46 19.04
CA SER A 313 -13.04 22.60 20.11
C SER A 313 -11.61 22.12 19.74
N THR A 314 -11.47 21.35 18.68
CA THR A 314 -10.20 20.83 18.18
C THR A 314 -10.26 20.71 16.66
N ASN A 315 -9.11 20.69 16.01
CA ASN A 315 -8.94 20.37 14.58
C ASN A 315 -8.41 18.93 14.35
N GLU A 316 -8.35 18.11 15.40
CA GLU A 316 -7.98 16.71 15.31
C GLU A 316 -9.22 15.80 15.30
N GLY A 317 -9.08 14.59 14.73
CA GLY A 317 -10.14 13.60 14.69
C GLY A 317 -11.07 13.73 13.48
N ILE A 318 -12.19 13.02 13.51
CA ILE A 318 -13.16 12.93 12.42
C ILE A 318 -14.51 13.44 12.87
N VAL A 319 -15.04 14.41 12.16
CA VAL A 319 -16.33 15.03 12.49
C VAL A 319 -17.49 14.21 11.95
N ILE A 320 -18.47 13.94 12.79
CA ILE A 320 -19.77 13.39 12.37
C ILE A 320 -20.58 14.51 11.71
N SER A 321 -20.76 14.44 10.40
CA SER A 321 -21.58 15.39 9.62
C SER A 321 -23.04 14.96 9.49
N GLY A 322 -23.34 13.67 9.70
CA GLY A 322 -24.68 13.12 9.64
C GLY A 322 -24.79 11.80 10.40
N ILE A 323 -26.02 11.44 10.78
CA ILE A 323 -26.35 10.18 11.47
C ILE A 323 -27.40 9.46 10.66
N VAL A 324 -27.16 8.17 10.40
CA VAL A 324 -28.12 7.28 9.78
C VAL A 324 -29.16 6.85 10.82
N ALA A 325 -30.44 7.11 10.56
CA ALA A 325 -31.53 6.75 11.46
C ALA A 325 -31.57 5.20 11.67
N GLY A 326 -31.65 4.79 12.95
CA GLY A 326 -31.65 3.36 13.32
C GLY A 326 -30.28 2.68 13.26
N GLY A 327 -29.22 3.35 12.79
CA GLY A 327 -27.86 2.82 12.79
C GLY A 327 -27.25 2.79 14.19
N ALA A 328 -26.09 2.12 14.33
CA ALA A 328 -25.41 1.93 15.61
C ALA A 328 -25.10 3.26 16.32
N ALA A 329 -24.65 4.27 15.60
CA ALA A 329 -24.40 5.63 16.14
C ALA A 329 -25.68 6.27 16.71
N SER A 330 -26.82 6.15 16.00
CA SER A 330 -28.10 6.67 16.44
C SER A 330 -28.58 5.99 17.72
N LYS A 331 -28.52 4.66 17.77
CA LYS A 331 -28.90 3.86 18.95
C LYS A 331 -28.06 4.17 20.18
N ASN A 332 -26.82 4.61 19.99
CA ASN A 332 -25.87 4.96 21.06
C ASN A 332 -25.72 6.47 21.30
N GLU A 333 -26.68 7.27 20.81
CA GLU A 333 -26.75 8.72 21.06
C GLU A 333 -25.50 9.53 20.63
N LEU A 334 -24.77 9.06 19.62
CA LEU A 334 -23.80 9.89 18.92
C LEU A 334 -24.56 11.00 18.17
N LYS A 335 -23.96 12.16 18.00
CA LYS A 335 -24.63 13.35 17.44
C LYS A 335 -23.76 13.96 16.33
N VAL A 336 -24.43 14.68 15.44
CA VAL A 336 -23.77 15.57 14.49
C VAL A 336 -22.91 16.57 15.27
N LYS A 337 -21.71 16.86 14.73
CA LYS A 337 -20.64 17.66 15.37
C LYS A 337 -19.89 16.97 16.51
N ASP A 338 -20.15 15.68 16.81
CA ASP A 338 -19.21 14.92 17.62
C ASP A 338 -17.93 14.68 16.80
N ILE A 339 -16.79 14.75 17.44
CA ILE A 339 -15.47 14.54 16.82
C ILE A 339 -14.92 13.22 17.33
N ILE A 340 -14.90 12.18 16.50
CA ILE A 340 -14.33 10.87 16.86
C ILE A 340 -12.81 11.02 16.92
N THR A 341 -12.22 10.72 18.07
CA THR A 341 -10.78 10.83 18.32
C THR A 341 -10.11 9.48 18.51
N LYS A 342 -10.84 8.44 19.00
CA LYS A 342 -10.31 7.09 19.14
C LYS A 342 -11.39 6.03 18.92
N ILE A 343 -10.95 4.89 18.34
CA ILE A 343 -11.70 3.64 18.28
C ILE A 343 -10.85 2.56 18.96
N ASN A 344 -11.43 1.84 19.93
CA ASN A 344 -10.75 0.79 20.70
C ASN A 344 -9.39 1.24 21.30
N GLY A 345 -9.28 2.52 21.67
CA GLY A 345 -8.07 3.12 22.23
C GLY A 345 -7.04 3.59 21.16
N LYS A 346 -7.21 3.25 19.90
CA LYS A 346 -6.36 3.72 18.79
C LYS A 346 -6.81 5.11 18.35
N SER A 347 -5.86 6.03 18.19
CA SER A 347 -6.12 7.41 17.72
C SER A 347 -6.56 7.41 16.25
N ILE A 348 -7.56 8.24 15.95
CA ILE A 348 -8.15 8.39 14.62
C ILE A 348 -7.88 9.82 14.13
N HIS A 349 -7.15 9.94 13.02
CA HIS A 349 -6.77 11.23 12.42
C HIS A 349 -7.26 11.38 10.98
N SER A 350 -7.75 10.30 10.34
CA SER A 350 -8.27 10.32 8.97
C SER A 350 -9.49 9.41 8.81
N THR A 351 -10.29 9.69 7.78
CA THR A 351 -11.43 8.83 7.39
C THR A 351 -10.96 7.42 7.05
N ALA A 352 -9.80 7.28 6.40
CA ALA A 352 -9.17 6.00 6.10
C ALA A 352 -8.88 5.16 7.35
N GLN A 353 -8.35 5.79 8.42
CA GLN A 353 -8.12 5.11 9.70
C GLN A 353 -9.42 4.64 10.34
N LEU A 354 -10.45 5.49 10.37
CA LEU A 354 -11.76 5.11 10.91
C LEU A 354 -12.36 3.92 10.16
N GLN A 355 -12.33 3.97 8.83
CA GLN A 355 -12.81 2.88 7.99
C GLN A 355 -12.04 1.58 8.22
N ALA A 356 -10.70 1.65 8.33
CA ALA A 356 -9.85 0.50 8.62
C ALA A 356 -10.22 -0.15 9.95
N GLU A 357 -10.35 0.63 11.03
CA GLU A 357 -10.72 0.11 12.35
C GLU A 357 -12.12 -0.53 12.36
N ILE A 358 -13.10 0.10 11.73
CA ILE A 358 -14.46 -0.46 11.62
C ILE A 358 -14.49 -1.73 10.75
N SER A 359 -13.69 -1.78 9.68
CA SER A 359 -13.66 -2.93 8.75
C SER A 359 -13.15 -4.23 9.36
N GLN A 360 -12.41 -4.15 10.46
CA GLN A 360 -11.87 -5.30 11.20
C GLN A 360 -12.89 -5.88 12.20
N VAL A 361 -13.99 -5.18 12.44
CA VAL A 361 -15.00 -5.57 13.44
C VAL A 361 -16.03 -6.52 12.82
N SER A 362 -16.45 -7.54 13.57
CA SER A 362 -17.49 -8.47 13.15
C SER A 362 -18.88 -8.03 13.64
N PRO A 363 -19.97 -8.44 12.94
CA PRO A 363 -21.33 -8.16 13.42
C PRO A 363 -21.55 -8.66 14.85
N GLY A 364 -22.13 -7.79 15.69
CA GLY A 364 -22.39 -8.07 17.11
C GLY A 364 -21.22 -7.75 18.04
N GLU A 365 -20.05 -7.40 17.52
CA GLU A 365 -18.93 -7.00 18.35
C GLU A 365 -19.12 -5.56 18.88
N ASN A 366 -18.55 -5.33 20.06
CA ASN A 366 -18.62 -4.05 20.75
C ASN A 366 -17.32 -3.27 20.54
N ILE A 367 -17.42 -2.01 20.10
CA ILE A 367 -16.30 -1.09 19.99
C ILE A 367 -16.41 0.03 21.00
N SER A 368 -15.26 0.50 21.50
CA SER A 368 -15.15 1.71 22.31
C SER A 368 -14.93 2.90 21.42
N VAL A 369 -15.89 3.82 21.34
CA VAL A 369 -15.79 5.10 20.62
C VAL A 369 -15.50 6.22 21.60
N GLU A 370 -14.31 6.86 21.48
CA GLU A 370 -13.98 8.07 22.22
C GLU A 370 -14.18 9.27 21.29
N PHE A 371 -14.91 10.27 21.76
CA PHE A 371 -15.25 11.44 20.97
C PHE A 371 -15.31 12.70 21.82
N VAL A 372 -15.13 13.84 21.17
CA VAL A 372 -15.26 15.16 21.78
C VAL A 372 -16.61 15.76 21.40
N ARG A 373 -17.38 16.22 22.39
CA ARG A 373 -18.64 16.97 22.23
C ARG A 373 -18.55 18.29 22.97
N GLY A 374 -18.52 19.38 22.24
CA GLY A 374 -18.12 20.68 22.81
C GLY A 374 -16.69 20.58 23.34
N ASN A 375 -16.49 20.92 24.62
CA ASN A 375 -15.17 20.83 25.26
C ASN A 375 -14.97 19.57 26.10
N ASN A 376 -15.87 18.57 25.99
CA ASN A 376 -15.82 17.39 26.85
C ASN A 376 -15.50 16.15 26.03
N THR A 377 -14.48 15.41 26.45
CA THR A 377 -14.20 14.05 25.94
C THR A 377 -15.19 13.08 26.56
N LYS A 378 -15.80 12.24 25.74
CA LYS A 378 -16.76 11.20 26.12
C LYS A 378 -16.35 9.88 25.51
N ARG A 379 -16.79 8.79 26.15
CA ARG A 379 -16.60 7.43 25.65
C ARG A 379 -17.92 6.68 25.65
N LYS A 380 -18.19 5.95 24.60
CA LYS A 380 -19.34 5.06 24.47
C LYS A 380 -18.91 3.70 23.94
N ASN A 381 -19.52 2.65 24.46
CA ASN A 381 -19.43 1.33 23.87
C ASN A 381 -20.58 1.17 22.88
N VAL A 382 -20.25 0.81 21.64
CA VAL A 382 -21.20 0.75 20.53
C VAL A 382 -21.13 -0.65 19.93
N ILE A 383 -22.26 -1.36 19.90
CA ILE A 383 -22.39 -2.65 19.21
C ILE A 383 -22.65 -2.36 17.74
N LEU A 384 -21.81 -2.92 16.88
CA LEU A 384 -21.95 -2.79 15.43
C LEU A 384 -22.78 -3.95 14.87
N GLU A 385 -23.70 -3.58 13.96
CA GLU A 385 -24.65 -4.52 13.32
C GLU A 385 -24.42 -4.61 11.81
#